data_972fda7626d7f3052cf7d24a171e4b29
#
_entry.id   972fda7626d7f3052cf7d24a171e4b29
#
_cell.length_a   1.000
_cell.length_b   1.000
_cell.length_c   1.000
_cell.angle_alpha   90.00
_cell.angle_beta   90.00
_cell.angle_gamma   90.00
#
_symmetry.space_group_name_H-M   'P 1'
#
loop_
_entity.id
_entity.type
_entity.pdbx_description
1 polymer ?
#
loop_
_entity_poly.entity_id
_entity_poly.type
_entity_poly.pdbx_seq_one_letter_code
_entity_poly.pdbx_strand_id
1 'polypeptide(L)'
;QRQMCIRDRLYTSAGGWPFVENSDYYNTHIPRIGGATNSIINISTPRTDYDHQSNIRKDMPMVSHEIGQWCVYPDLKEIDKYTGFLKAKNFEIFKETLIENGLGDMADKFLYASGRLQTLCYKTEIEMALRTSGLGGFQLLDLHDFPGQGTALVGVLNAFWEDKGYVNDEEYSMFCNQTVPLARIPKLILTNNEQLKADIEFSHFGEKPLHNATIVWSIETQKGKLIKAGSFKCNLPIGSGIKVGSIEYPLDTFSAPTQLTLKVGIENSKITNKWNMWVYPAEKKTIKKKPITYELDDKAFEELNQGENVLFLSYGKVAPEKGGSIVVAFTPVFWNTSWNT
;
A
#
# COMPACT_ATOMS: atom_id res chain seq x y z
N GLN A 1 -13.37 -31.46 21.05
CA GLN A 1 -12.69 -32.78 20.90
C GLN A 1 -11.21 -32.63 20.47
N ARG A 2 -10.87 -31.69 19.57
CA ARG A 2 -9.46 -31.44 19.16
C ARG A 2 -8.60 -30.91 20.29
N GLN A 3 -9.10 -30.02 21.13
CA GLN A 3 -8.35 -29.48 22.28
C GLN A 3 -7.96 -30.55 23.31
N MET A 4 -8.70 -31.65 23.39
CA MET A 4 -8.39 -32.74 24.34
C MET A 4 -7.31 -33.69 23.84
N CYS A 5 -7.11 -33.81 22.54
CA CYS A 5 -6.24 -34.83 21.94
C CYS A 5 -4.96 -34.29 21.32
N ILE A 6 -4.87 -32.99 20.95
CA ILE A 6 -3.75 -32.42 20.23
C ILE A 6 -3.42 -31.03 20.83
N ARG A 7 -2.44 -30.99 21.74
CA ARG A 7 -1.91 -29.74 22.34
C ARG A 7 -0.66 -29.20 21.64
N ASP A 8 -0.42 -29.60 20.41
CA ASP A 8 0.76 -29.22 19.64
C ASP A 8 0.54 -27.98 18.73
N ARG A 9 -0.68 -27.41 18.75
CA ARG A 9 -1.05 -26.25 17.93
C ARG A 9 -1.75 -25.19 18.78
N LEU A 10 -1.46 -23.94 18.44
CA LEU A 10 -2.19 -22.80 18.98
C LEU A 10 -3.59 -22.76 18.38
N TYR A 11 -4.57 -22.44 19.19
CA TYR A 11 -5.97 -22.43 18.84
C TYR A 11 -6.60 -21.07 19.12
N THR A 12 -7.40 -20.57 18.18
CA THR A 12 -8.32 -19.46 18.37
C THR A 12 -9.69 -19.84 17.81
N SER A 13 -10.76 -19.42 18.48
CA SER A 13 -12.13 -19.79 18.11
C SER A 13 -12.85 -18.73 17.28
N ALA A 14 -12.25 -17.56 17.08
CA ALA A 14 -12.86 -16.46 16.37
C ALA A 14 -11.88 -15.74 15.45
N GLY A 15 -12.39 -15.23 14.35
CA GLY A 15 -11.67 -14.34 13.43
C GLY A 15 -11.87 -12.87 13.82
N GLY A 16 -11.28 -12.43 14.92
CA GLY A 16 -11.31 -11.04 15.36
C GLY A 16 -12.33 -10.72 16.45
N TRP A 17 -13.55 -11.25 16.35
CA TRP A 17 -14.61 -11.05 17.37
C TRP A 17 -15.72 -12.10 17.23
N PRO A 18 -16.48 -12.41 18.31
CA PRO A 18 -16.16 -12.05 19.69
C PRO A 18 -14.89 -12.77 20.18
N PHE A 19 -14.17 -12.14 21.14
CA PHE A 19 -13.07 -12.82 21.80
C PHE A 19 -13.61 -13.95 22.70
N VAL A 20 -12.93 -15.10 22.66
CA VAL A 20 -13.25 -16.25 23.52
C VAL A 20 -12.07 -16.53 24.45
N GLU A 21 -12.33 -16.55 25.76
CA GLU A 21 -11.32 -16.62 26.83
C GLU A 21 -10.32 -17.78 26.71
N ASN A 22 -10.74 -18.90 26.14
CA ASN A 22 -9.91 -20.11 25.99
C ASN A 22 -9.09 -20.12 24.69
N SER A 23 -8.89 -18.97 24.03
CA SER A 23 -8.04 -18.85 22.86
C SER A 23 -6.57 -18.72 23.28
N ASP A 24 -5.66 -19.37 22.55
CA ASP A 24 -4.21 -19.28 22.78
C ASP A 24 -3.62 -17.96 22.26
N TYR A 25 -4.32 -17.28 21.34
CA TYR A 25 -3.95 -15.98 20.81
C TYR A 25 -5.18 -15.17 20.40
N TYR A 26 -5.02 -13.85 20.40
CA TYR A 26 -6.04 -12.90 19.94
C TYR A 26 -5.90 -12.66 18.45
N ASN A 27 -6.95 -12.95 17.70
CA ASN A 27 -7.05 -12.64 16.29
C ASN A 27 -7.67 -11.26 16.09
N THR A 28 -7.03 -10.38 15.35
CA THR A 28 -7.43 -8.96 15.19
C THR A 28 -7.41 -8.55 13.73
N HIS A 29 -8.25 -7.56 13.37
CA HIS A 29 -8.26 -6.97 12.02
C HIS A 29 -7.28 -5.79 11.85
N ILE A 30 -6.40 -5.54 12.80
CA ILE A 30 -5.36 -4.52 12.69
C ILE A 30 -3.97 -5.17 12.53
N PRO A 31 -3.01 -4.52 11.81
CA PRO A 31 -3.09 -3.19 11.22
C PRO A 31 -3.84 -3.15 9.88
N ARG A 32 -4.55 -2.05 9.62
CA ARG A 32 -5.13 -1.72 8.30
C ARG A 32 -5.01 -0.24 8.01
N ILE A 33 -4.75 0.12 6.76
CA ILE A 33 -4.67 1.52 6.31
C ILE A 33 -5.94 1.99 5.60
N GLY A 34 -6.81 1.07 5.24
CA GLY A 34 -8.09 1.31 4.57
C GLY A 34 -9.29 0.86 5.38
N GLY A 35 -10.49 0.99 4.81
CA GLY A 35 -11.75 0.51 5.37
C GLY A 35 -12.86 1.57 5.46
N ALA A 36 -12.52 2.86 5.45
CA ALA A 36 -13.49 3.97 5.44
C ALA A 36 -12.88 5.20 4.76
N THR A 37 -13.72 6.18 4.42
CA THR A 37 -13.29 7.44 3.78
C THR A 37 -12.31 8.24 4.65
N ASN A 38 -12.38 8.11 5.96
CA ASN A 38 -11.48 8.74 6.93
C ASN A 38 -10.32 7.85 7.36
N SER A 39 -10.02 6.80 6.63
CA SER A 39 -8.90 5.90 6.92
C SER A 39 -7.53 6.52 6.59
N ILE A 40 -6.47 5.91 7.08
CA ILE A 40 -5.09 6.40 6.91
C ILE A 40 -4.77 6.71 5.45
N ILE A 41 -5.16 5.84 4.51
CA ILE A 41 -4.87 6.01 3.08
C ILE A 41 -5.52 7.27 2.49
N ASN A 42 -6.62 7.74 3.05
CA ASN A 42 -7.39 8.86 2.52
C ASN A 42 -7.05 10.21 3.18
N ILE A 43 -6.58 10.20 4.43
CA ILE A 43 -6.42 11.44 5.22
C ILE A 43 -4.98 11.75 5.60
N SER A 44 -4.07 10.78 5.53
CA SER A 44 -2.68 10.98 5.98
C SER A 44 -1.76 11.36 4.83
N THR A 45 -0.77 12.19 5.15
CA THR A 45 0.37 12.43 4.25
C THR A 45 1.14 11.12 4.03
N PRO A 46 1.68 10.86 2.82
CA PRO A 46 2.46 9.67 2.55
C PRO A 46 3.69 9.57 3.47
N ARG A 47 3.75 8.50 4.26
CA ARG A 47 4.79 8.20 5.25
C ARG A 47 4.85 6.70 5.54
N THR A 48 5.91 6.22 6.18
CA THR A 48 6.09 4.79 6.50
C THR A 48 6.36 4.51 7.98
N ASP A 49 6.25 5.49 8.85
CA ASP A 49 6.55 5.37 10.28
C ASP A 49 5.36 4.87 11.13
N TYR A 50 4.31 4.38 10.50
CA TYR A 50 3.15 3.78 11.19
C TYR A 50 3.50 2.50 11.90
N ASP A 51 2.90 2.31 13.08
CA ASP A 51 2.76 1.03 13.76
C ASP A 51 1.44 0.98 14.53
N HIS A 52 1.16 -0.15 15.16
CA HIS A 52 -0.01 -0.38 16.01
C HIS A 52 0.38 -0.69 17.46
N GLN A 53 1.51 -0.20 17.93
CA GLN A 53 2.06 -0.49 19.25
C GLN A 53 1.08 -0.17 20.38
N SER A 54 0.27 0.89 20.24
CA SER A 54 -0.73 1.28 21.22
C SER A 54 -1.89 0.29 21.38
N ASN A 55 -2.08 -0.58 20.39
CA ASN A 55 -3.19 -1.56 20.38
C ASN A 55 -2.75 -2.98 20.76
N ILE A 56 -1.45 -3.18 21.06
CA ILE A 56 -0.93 -4.50 21.39
C ILE A 56 -1.38 -4.90 22.81
N ARG A 57 -2.01 -6.07 22.90
CA ARG A 57 -2.32 -6.70 24.19
C ARG A 57 -1.04 -7.23 24.83
N LYS A 58 -0.96 -7.13 26.15
CA LYS A 58 0.19 -7.62 26.91
C LYS A 58 -0.05 -9.00 27.55
N ASP A 59 -1.29 -9.42 27.59
CA ASP A 59 -1.74 -10.62 28.26
C ASP A 59 -1.75 -11.87 27.36
N MET A 60 -1.70 -11.68 26.03
CA MET A 60 -1.64 -12.79 25.08
C MET A 60 -1.04 -12.36 23.75
N PRO A 61 -0.54 -13.31 22.93
CA PRO A 61 -0.10 -13.02 21.56
C PRO A 61 -1.25 -12.49 20.69
N MET A 62 -0.92 -11.57 19.78
CA MET A 62 -1.86 -11.05 18.79
C MET A 62 -1.40 -11.43 17.38
N VAL A 63 -2.34 -11.85 16.54
CA VAL A 63 -2.14 -12.10 15.11
C VAL A 63 -3.11 -11.25 14.32
N SER A 64 -2.64 -10.56 13.31
CA SER A 64 -3.51 -9.81 12.41
C SER A 64 -4.21 -10.78 11.45
N HIS A 65 -5.53 -10.66 11.35
CA HIS A 65 -6.40 -11.47 10.49
C HIS A 65 -6.85 -10.66 9.28
N GLU A 66 -6.84 -11.27 8.10
CA GLU A 66 -7.33 -10.65 6.87
C GLU A 66 -6.61 -9.33 6.50
N ILE A 67 -5.29 -9.26 6.63
CA ILE A 67 -4.53 -8.14 6.06
C ILE A 67 -4.73 -8.14 4.54
N GLY A 68 -4.89 -6.97 3.97
CA GLY A 68 -5.08 -6.77 2.56
C GLY A 68 -6.52 -6.46 2.21
N GLN A 69 -7.14 -7.28 1.34
CA GLN A 69 -8.46 -7.00 0.76
C GLN A 69 -8.43 -5.79 -0.21
N TRP A 70 -7.30 -5.56 -0.86
CA TRP A 70 -7.11 -4.50 -1.84
C TRP A 70 -7.47 -5.01 -3.22
N CYS A 71 -8.63 -4.59 -3.74
CA CYS A 71 -9.13 -5.05 -5.04
C CYS A 71 -8.33 -4.47 -6.19
N VAL A 72 -8.21 -5.29 -7.24
CA VAL A 72 -7.71 -4.86 -8.56
C VAL A 72 -8.81 -4.90 -9.61
N TYR A 73 -8.59 -4.24 -10.74
CA TYR A 73 -9.45 -4.36 -11.90
C TYR A 73 -9.36 -5.81 -12.45
N PRO A 74 -10.47 -6.40 -12.96
CA PRO A 74 -10.46 -7.76 -13.46
C PRO A 74 -9.46 -7.99 -14.59
N ASP A 75 -8.74 -9.11 -14.58
CA ASP A 75 -8.05 -9.60 -15.77
C ASP A 75 -9.05 -10.27 -16.70
N LEU A 76 -9.49 -9.57 -17.71
CA LEU A 76 -10.50 -10.06 -18.65
C LEU A 76 -10.05 -11.26 -19.47
N LYS A 77 -8.75 -11.60 -19.47
CA LYS A 77 -8.20 -12.81 -20.11
C LYS A 77 -8.57 -14.09 -19.36
N GLU A 78 -8.98 -13.97 -18.10
CA GLU A 78 -9.44 -15.12 -17.33
C GLU A 78 -10.78 -15.68 -17.80
N ILE A 79 -11.61 -14.90 -18.53
CA ILE A 79 -12.94 -15.31 -18.98
C ILE A 79 -12.88 -16.66 -19.70
N ASP A 80 -11.93 -16.82 -20.58
CA ASP A 80 -11.79 -18.01 -21.42
C ASP A 80 -11.32 -19.27 -20.64
N LYS A 81 -10.82 -19.09 -19.41
CA LYS A 81 -10.39 -20.18 -18.54
C LYS A 81 -11.54 -20.86 -17.79
N TYR A 82 -12.67 -20.18 -17.68
CA TYR A 82 -13.87 -20.73 -17.02
C TYR A 82 -14.64 -21.64 -17.96
N THR A 83 -14.12 -22.82 -18.25
CA THR A 83 -14.66 -23.79 -19.21
C THR A 83 -15.77 -24.70 -18.62
N GLY A 84 -15.97 -24.67 -17.29
CA GLY A 84 -16.94 -25.49 -16.59
C GLY A 84 -18.39 -24.98 -16.73
N PHE A 85 -19.27 -25.49 -15.87
CA PHE A 85 -20.69 -25.08 -15.82
C PHE A 85 -20.84 -23.60 -15.38
N LEU A 86 -20.07 -23.18 -14.38
CA LEU A 86 -20.05 -21.79 -13.95
C LEU A 86 -19.17 -20.97 -14.89
N LYS A 87 -19.70 -19.84 -15.34
CA LYS A 87 -19.00 -18.87 -16.19
C LYS A 87 -18.58 -17.64 -15.39
N ALA A 88 -17.58 -16.94 -15.85
CA ALA A 88 -17.13 -15.68 -15.28
C ALA A 88 -18.08 -14.51 -15.64
N LYS A 89 -19.37 -14.64 -15.31
CA LYS A 89 -20.41 -13.70 -15.75
C LYS A 89 -20.17 -12.27 -15.26
N ASN A 90 -19.62 -12.10 -14.07
CA ASN A 90 -19.20 -10.81 -13.56
C ASN A 90 -18.12 -10.16 -14.44
N PHE A 91 -17.12 -10.92 -14.91
CA PHE A 91 -16.06 -10.39 -15.80
C PHE A 91 -16.62 -10.06 -17.19
N GLU A 92 -17.56 -10.86 -17.70
CA GLU A 92 -18.25 -10.58 -18.95
C GLU A 92 -19.00 -9.23 -18.86
N ILE A 93 -19.71 -8.97 -17.77
CA ILE A 93 -20.43 -7.71 -17.51
C ILE A 93 -19.42 -6.55 -17.42
N PHE A 94 -18.32 -6.70 -16.70
CA PHE A 94 -17.28 -5.66 -16.65
C PHE A 94 -16.73 -5.34 -18.04
N LYS A 95 -16.49 -6.38 -18.86
CA LYS A 95 -16.00 -6.22 -20.24
C LYS A 95 -17.02 -5.49 -21.12
N GLU A 96 -18.28 -5.90 -21.07
CA GLU A 96 -19.39 -5.27 -21.81
C GLU A 96 -19.50 -3.78 -21.45
N THR A 97 -19.59 -3.47 -20.15
CA THR A 97 -19.69 -2.09 -19.64
C THR A 97 -18.47 -1.24 -20.04
N LEU A 98 -17.26 -1.82 -20.01
CA LEU A 98 -16.05 -1.11 -20.40
C LEU A 98 -16.09 -0.72 -21.90
N ILE A 99 -16.54 -1.66 -22.76
CA ILE A 99 -16.68 -1.44 -24.20
C ILE A 99 -17.76 -0.38 -24.49
N GLU A 100 -18.92 -0.48 -23.85
CA GLU A 100 -20.02 0.48 -23.98
C GLU A 100 -19.59 1.92 -23.62
N ASN A 101 -18.70 2.07 -22.66
CA ASN A 101 -18.13 3.36 -22.28
C ASN A 101 -16.94 3.81 -23.16
N GLY A 102 -16.60 3.09 -24.23
CA GLY A 102 -15.51 3.42 -25.14
C GLY A 102 -14.11 3.23 -24.55
N LEU A 103 -13.97 2.40 -23.50
CA LEU A 103 -12.72 2.17 -22.75
C LEU A 103 -12.19 0.74 -22.91
N GLY A 104 -12.68 -0.03 -23.89
CA GLY A 104 -12.35 -1.45 -24.06
C GLY A 104 -10.85 -1.75 -24.16
N ASP A 105 -10.05 -0.85 -24.73
CA ASP A 105 -8.61 -0.94 -24.87
C ASP A 105 -7.83 -0.57 -23.60
N MET A 106 -8.52 -0.14 -22.54
CA MET A 106 -7.90 0.31 -21.29
C MET A 106 -7.82 -0.80 -20.24
N ALA A 107 -8.44 -1.96 -20.44
CA ALA A 107 -8.54 -3.02 -19.44
C ALA A 107 -7.19 -3.43 -18.83
N ASP A 108 -6.19 -3.73 -19.67
CA ASP A 108 -4.84 -4.11 -19.20
C ASP A 108 -4.16 -2.96 -18.40
N LYS A 109 -4.41 -1.71 -18.76
CA LYS A 109 -3.88 -0.55 -18.04
C LYS A 109 -4.55 -0.37 -16.69
N PHE A 110 -5.86 -0.62 -16.60
CA PHE A 110 -6.59 -0.58 -15.33
C PHE A 110 -6.16 -1.70 -14.40
N LEU A 111 -5.99 -2.92 -14.91
CA LEU A 111 -5.43 -4.03 -14.15
C LEU A 111 -4.04 -3.68 -13.62
N TYR A 112 -3.13 -3.23 -14.49
CA TYR A 112 -1.78 -2.87 -14.09
C TYR A 112 -1.75 -1.75 -13.04
N ALA A 113 -2.47 -0.65 -13.27
CA ALA A 113 -2.46 0.49 -12.35
C ALA A 113 -3.06 0.15 -10.99
N SER A 114 -4.21 -0.54 -10.96
CA SER A 114 -4.83 -0.99 -9.70
C SER A 114 -3.97 -2.05 -8.99
N GLY A 115 -3.32 -2.94 -9.73
CA GLY A 115 -2.40 -3.93 -9.19
C GLY A 115 -1.15 -3.31 -8.56
N ARG A 116 -0.58 -2.27 -9.19
CA ARG A 116 0.53 -1.51 -8.59
C ARG A 116 0.11 -0.80 -7.29
N LEU A 117 -1.09 -0.24 -7.25
CA LEU A 117 -1.63 0.33 -6.01
C LEU A 117 -1.86 -0.74 -4.96
N GLN A 118 -2.46 -1.88 -5.31
CA GLN A 118 -2.63 -3.03 -4.42
C GLN A 118 -1.30 -3.44 -3.79
N THR A 119 -0.24 -3.58 -4.59
CA THR A 119 1.10 -3.96 -4.12
C THR A 119 1.63 -2.97 -3.08
N LEU A 120 1.46 -1.66 -3.30
CA LEU A 120 1.87 -0.63 -2.34
C LEU A 120 1.04 -0.68 -1.05
N CYS A 121 -0.24 -0.96 -1.15
CA CYS A 121 -1.12 -1.11 0.02
C CYS A 121 -0.74 -2.35 0.84
N TYR A 122 -0.52 -3.50 0.21
CA TYR A 122 -0.01 -4.70 0.87
C TYR A 122 1.33 -4.43 1.55
N LYS A 123 2.27 -3.81 0.84
CA LYS A 123 3.58 -3.43 1.40
C LYS A 123 3.40 -2.57 2.65
N THR A 124 2.55 -1.56 2.60
CA THR A 124 2.33 -0.63 3.72
C THR A 124 1.75 -1.36 4.94
N GLU A 125 0.74 -2.20 4.75
CA GLU A 125 0.10 -2.94 5.85
C GLU A 125 1.01 -4.01 6.44
N ILE A 126 1.70 -4.79 5.60
CA ILE A 126 2.64 -5.81 6.06
C ILE A 126 3.81 -5.18 6.82
N GLU A 127 4.42 -4.13 6.27
CA GLU A 127 5.50 -3.42 6.96
C GLU A 127 5.04 -2.79 8.28
N MET A 128 3.80 -2.29 8.34
CA MET A 128 3.22 -1.76 9.58
C MET A 128 3.05 -2.87 10.62
N ALA A 129 2.59 -4.06 10.21
CA ALA A 129 2.52 -5.23 11.09
C ALA A 129 3.92 -5.61 11.61
N LEU A 130 4.91 -5.68 10.72
CA LEU A 130 6.30 -6.04 11.06
C LEU A 130 7.00 -4.99 11.93
N ARG A 131 6.63 -3.70 11.85
CA ARG A 131 7.12 -2.64 12.74
C ARG A 131 6.47 -2.67 14.12
N THR A 132 5.35 -3.36 14.27
CA THR A 132 4.62 -3.43 15.53
C THR A 132 5.24 -4.48 16.43
N SER A 133 6.03 -4.05 17.42
CA SER A 133 6.68 -4.95 18.36
C SER A 133 5.65 -5.69 19.22
N GLY A 134 5.80 -7.00 19.34
CA GLY A 134 4.86 -7.86 20.09
C GLY A 134 3.66 -8.34 19.28
N LEU A 135 3.53 -7.96 18.01
CA LEU A 135 2.59 -8.62 17.10
C LEU A 135 3.16 -9.98 16.69
N GLY A 136 2.40 -11.06 16.89
CA GLY A 136 2.84 -12.44 16.64
C GLY A 136 2.86 -12.83 15.16
N GLY A 137 2.21 -12.06 14.29
CA GLY A 137 2.18 -12.33 12.86
C GLY A 137 0.95 -11.75 12.17
N PHE A 138 0.80 -12.09 10.90
CA PHE A 138 -0.35 -11.68 10.09
C PHE A 138 -0.78 -12.78 9.12
N GLN A 139 -2.02 -12.69 8.69
CA GLN A 139 -2.65 -13.58 7.69
C GLN A 139 -3.19 -12.70 6.56
N LEU A 140 -2.84 -13.05 5.33
CA LEU A 140 -3.34 -12.34 4.14
C LEU A 140 -4.75 -12.83 3.78
N LEU A 141 -5.58 -11.92 3.32
CA LEU A 141 -6.78 -12.24 2.58
C LEU A 141 -6.78 -11.41 1.29
N ASP A 142 -6.28 -11.97 0.20
CA ASP A 142 -5.74 -13.30 0.01
C ASP A 142 -4.44 -13.23 -0.80
N LEU A 143 -3.72 -14.34 -0.94
CA LEU A 143 -2.61 -14.45 -1.90
C LEU A 143 -3.12 -14.58 -3.33
N HIS A 144 -4.23 -15.27 -3.54
CA HIS A 144 -4.92 -15.40 -4.83
C HIS A 144 -6.34 -14.83 -4.78
N ASP A 145 -6.93 -14.59 -5.93
CA ASP A 145 -8.30 -14.13 -6.01
C ASP A 145 -9.28 -15.15 -5.46
N PHE A 146 -10.34 -14.64 -4.84
CA PHE A 146 -11.40 -15.42 -4.28
C PHE A 146 -12.67 -15.36 -5.14
N PRO A 147 -12.89 -16.32 -6.07
CA PRO A 147 -14.00 -16.28 -7.01
C PRO A 147 -15.37 -16.47 -6.35
N GLY A 148 -15.44 -16.99 -5.12
CA GLY A 148 -16.68 -17.22 -4.39
C GLY A 148 -17.47 -15.96 -4.03
N GLN A 149 -16.84 -14.80 -4.03
CA GLN A 149 -17.47 -13.49 -3.80
C GLN A 149 -17.49 -12.60 -5.05
N GLY A 150 -17.35 -13.17 -6.22
CA GLY A 150 -17.53 -12.50 -7.50
C GLY A 150 -16.52 -11.40 -7.82
N THR A 151 -16.36 -10.40 -6.97
CA THR A 151 -15.45 -9.27 -7.16
C THR A 151 -14.32 -9.21 -6.14
N ALA A 152 -14.09 -10.30 -5.39
CA ALA A 152 -12.99 -10.39 -4.44
C ALA A 152 -11.65 -10.64 -5.15
N LEU A 153 -11.24 -9.70 -5.99
CA LEU A 153 -10.01 -9.74 -6.78
C LEU A 153 -8.86 -9.15 -5.97
N VAL A 154 -8.64 -9.73 -4.79
CA VAL A 154 -7.73 -9.21 -3.76
C VAL A 154 -6.35 -9.88 -3.78
N GLY A 155 -6.18 -10.94 -4.54
CA GLY A 155 -4.92 -11.66 -4.69
C GLY A 155 -3.94 -10.95 -5.61
N VAL A 156 -2.66 -11.18 -5.39
CA VAL A 156 -1.60 -10.87 -6.36
C VAL A 156 -1.52 -11.94 -7.45
N LEU A 157 -2.06 -13.12 -7.17
CA LEU A 157 -2.31 -14.19 -8.13
C LEU A 157 -3.80 -14.23 -8.48
N ASN A 158 -4.11 -14.73 -9.67
CA ASN A 158 -5.49 -14.93 -10.09
C ASN A 158 -6.09 -16.20 -9.45
N ALA A 159 -7.38 -16.48 -9.73
CA ALA A 159 -8.08 -17.65 -9.20
C ALA A 159 -7.47 -18.99 -9.65
N PHE A 160 -6.62 -19.00 -10.66
CA PHE A 160 -5.90 -20.16 -11.19
C PHE A 160 -4.47 -20.24 -10.68
N TRP A 161 -4.06 -19.42 -9.69
CA TRP A 161 -2.72 -19.33 -9.13
C TRP A 161 -1.66 -18.83 -10.10
N GLU A 162 -2.05 -18.06 -11.10
CA GLU A 162 -1.15 -17.46 -12.08
C GLU A 162 -0.87 -16.00 -11.74
N ASP A 163 0.30 -15.53 -12.17
CA ASP A 163 0.73 -14.14 -12.03
C ASP A 163 -0.16 -13.21 -12.88
N LYS A 164 -0.58 -12.10 -12.30
CA LYS A 164 -1.32 -11.04 -12.99
C LYS A 164 -0.43 -10.00 -13.67
N GLY A 165 0.90 -10.14 -13.60
CA GLY A 165 1.87 -9.34 -14.35
C GLY A 165 2.21 -7.96 -13.80
N TYR A 166 1.80 -7.59 -12.59
CA TYR A 166 2.09 -6.28 -12.01
C TYR A 166 3.04 -6.30 -10.82
N VAL A 167 3.32 -7.43 -10.22
CA VAL A 167 4.32 -7.63 -9.17
C VAL A 167 4.95 -9.02 -9.32
N ASN A 168 6.24 -9.13 -9.13
CA ASN A 168 6.94 -10.41 -9.13
C ASN A 168 7.31 -10.85 -7.70
N ASP A 169 7.78 -12.09 -7.58
CA ASP A 169 8.19 -12.71 -6.33
C ASP A 169 9.36 -11.97 -5.65
N GLU A 170 10.31 -11.46 -6.42
CA GLU A 170 11.43 -10.67 -5.89
C GLU A 170 10.94 -9.39 -5.22
N GLU A 171 10.01 -8.64 -5.86
CA GLU A 171 9.46 -7.41 -5.30
C GLU A 171 8.59 -7.71 -4.07
N TYR A 172 7.73 -8.74 -4.13
CA TYR A 172 6.84 -9.08 -3.03
C TYR A 172 7.63 -9.58 -1.81
N SER A 173 8.69 -10.36 -2.02
CA SER A 173 9.55 -10.85 -0.94
C SER A 173 10.38 -9.77 -0.24
N MET A 174 10.50 -8.56 -0.81
CA MET A 174 11.17 -7.45 -0.12
C MET A 174 10.47 -7.04 1.18
N PHE A 175 9.15 -7.20 1.26
CA PHE A 175 8.34 -6.79 2.42
C PHE A 175 7.54 -7.94 3.04
N CYS A 176 7.44 -9.10 2.40
CA CYS A 176 6.77 -10.30 2.89
C CYS A 176 7.75 -11.46 2.94
N ASN A 177 8.57 -11.51 3.99
CA ASN A 177 9.63 -12.50 4.15
C ASN A 177 9.92 -12.72 5.65
N GLN A 178 10.67 -13.76 5.97
CA GLN A 178 11.13 -14.03 7.34
C GLN A 178 12.11 -12.97 7.88
N THR A 179 12.82 -12.26 6.99
CA THR A 179 13.73 -11.16 7.37
C THR A 179 13.46 -9.97 6.46
N VAL A 180 12.99 -8.88 7.05
CA VAL A 180 12.56 -7.71 6.29
C VAL A 180 13.22 -6.45 6.85
N PRO A 181 14.01 -5.73 6.03
CA PRO A 181 14.43 -4.36 6.33
C PRO A 181 13.21 -3.43 6.36
N LEU A 182 13.13 -2.56 7.34
CA LEU A 182 12.05 -1.60 7.56
C LEU A 182 12.62 -0.19 7.70
N ALA A 183 11.90 0.81 7.23
CA ALA A 183 12.26 2.20 7.42
C ALA A 183 11.07 3.00 7.96
N ARG A 184 11.30 3.75 9.04
CA ARG A 184 10.36 4.77 9.53
C ARG A 184 10.72 6.10 8.87
N ILE A 185 9.96 6.46 7.86
CA ILE A 185 10.13 7.70 7.10
C ILE A 185 8.89 8.56 7.37
N PRO A 186 9.03 9.66 8.11
CA PRO A 186 7.87 10.47 8.53
C PRO A 186 7.24 11.26 7.37
N LYS A 187 7.93 11.37 6.23
CA LYS A 187 7.46 12.14 5.09
C LYS A 187 8.10 11.64 3.80
N LEU A 188 7.28 11.19 2.84
CA LEU A 188 7.76 10.72 1.53
C LEU A 188 7.76 11.82 0.45
N ILE A 189 7.05 12.92 0.66
CA ILE A 189 7.03 14.08 -0.21
C ILE A 189 7.68 15.25 0.53
N LEU A 190 8.83 15.67 0.06
CA LEU A 190 9.72 16.65 0.71
C LEU A 190 9.96 17.85 -0.18
N THR A 191 10.43 18.93 0.42
CA THR A 191 10.99 20.07 -0.29
C THR A 191 12.50 20.15 -0.08
N ASN A 192 13.21 20.81 -1.00
CA ASN A 192 14.68 20.85 -0.98
C ASN A 192 15.28 21.67 0.18
N ASN A 193 14.48 22.38 0.96
CA ASN A 193 14.88 23.01 2.22
C ASN A 193 14.64 22.13 3.46
N GLU A 194 14.23 20.87 3.26
CA GLU A 194 14.06 19.87 4.31
C GLU A 194 15.22 18.87 4.32
N GLN A 195 15.20 17.98 5.28
CA GLN A 195 16.10 16.82 5.35
C GLN A 195 15.30 15.53 5.19
N LEU A 196 15.82 14.59 4.42
CA LEU A 196 15.39 13.21 4.49
C LEU A 196 15.79 12.64 5.86
N LYS A 197 14.85 12.01 6.54
CA LYS A 197 15.07 11.27 7.79
C LYS A 197 14.46 9.89 7.65
N ALA A 198 15.21 8.86 8.05
CA ALA A 198 14.76 7.49 8.05
C ALA A 198 15.41 6.72 9.20
N ASP A 199 14.59 6.20 10.12
CA ASP A 199 15.08 5.26 11.14
C ASP A 199 14.94 3.84 10.59
N ILE A 200 16.05 3.11 10.58
CA ILE A 200 16.14 1.76 10.02
C ILE A 200 15.94 0.73 11.12
N GLU A 201 15.00 -0.16 10.85
CA GLU A 201 14.66 -1.29 11.73
C GLU A 201 14.68 -2.59 10.93
N PHE A 202 14.65 -3.71 11.62
CA PHE A 202 14.46 -5.03 11.03
C PHE A 202 13.38 -5.80 11.79
N SER A 203 12.64 -6.60 11.04
CA SER A 203 11.88 -7.74 11.52
C SER A 203 12.63 -8.99 11.06
N HIS A 204 13.01 -9.86 12.01
CA HIS A 204 13.80 -11.06 11.72
C HIS A 204 13.23 -12.26 12.46
N PHE A 205 12.63 -13.18 11.70
CA PHE A 205 12.07 -14.45 12.16
C PHE A 205 12.70 -15.63 11.43
N GLY A 206 13.97 -15.50 11.04
CA GLY A 206 14.77 -16.59 10.50
C GLY A 206 15.14 -17.61 11.56
N GLU A 207 15.73 -18.73 11.15
CA GLU A 207 16.06 -19.87 12.03
C GLU A 207 17.03 -19.50 13.15
N LYS A 208 17.92 -18.54 12.94
CA LYS A 208 18.99 -18.16 13.86
C LYS A 208 19.19 -16.65 13.88
N PRO A 209 19.60 -16.08 15.03
CA PRO A 209 20.07 -14.69 15.07
C PRO A 209 21.22 -14.46 14.08
N LEU A 210 21.27 -13.28 13.46
CA LEU A 210 22.40 -12.88 12.62
C LEU A 210 23.37 -12.04 13.45
N HIS A 211 24.59 -12.52 13.60
CA HIS A 211 25.65 -11.84 14.35
C HIS A 211 26.54 -11.03 13.42
N ASN A 212 26.95 -9.83 13.86
CA ASN A 212 27.83 -8.94 13.09
C ASN A 212 27.36 -8.69 11.64
N ALA A 213 26.05 -8.60 11.43
CA ALA A 213 25.49 -8.31 10.12
C ALA A 213 25.89 -6.90 9.67
N THR A 214 26.34 -6.77 8.42
CA THR A 214 26.55 -5.49 7.76
C THR A 214 25.28 -5.11 7.03
N ILE A 215 24.61 -4.05 7.49
CA ILE A 215 23.42 -3.48 6.85
C ILE A 215 23.88 -2.39 5.93
N VAL A 216 23.70 -2.56 4.64
CA VAL A 216 24.05 -1.55 3.60
C VAL A 216 22.82 -0.75 3.22
N TRP A 217 23.03 0.53 2.92
CA TRP A 217 21.99 1.39 2.42
C TRP A 217 22.50 2.34 1.33
N SER A 218 21.62 2.72 0.43
CA SER A 218 21.87 3.73 -0.60
C SER A 218 20.68 4.63 -0.83
N ILE A 219 20.94 5.87 -1.23
CA ILE A 219 19.97 6.82 -1.78
C ILE A 219 20.34 6.99 -3.25
N GLU A 220 19.40 6.72 -4.13
CA GLU A 220 19.59 6.76 -5.58
C GLU A 220 18.49 7.60 -6.23
N THR A 221 18.78 8.21 -7.38
CA THR A 221 17.74 8.81 -8.22
C THR A 221 16.97 7.74 -8.99
N GLN A 222 15.81 8.10 -9.55
CA GLN A 222 15.02 7.22 -10.43
C GLN A 222 15.84 6.60 -11.58
N LYS A 223 16.88 7.31 -12.06
CA LYS A 223 17.79 6.84 -13.13
C LYS A 223 18.94 5.95 -12.61
N GLY A 224 18.94 5.59 -11.34
CA GLY A 224 19.98 4.76 -10.73
C GLY A 224 21.28 5.49 -10.37
N LYS A 225 21.33 6.83 -10.48
CA LYS A 225 22.50 7.59 -10.02
C LYS A 225 22.58 7.54 -8.49
N LEU A 226 23.70 7.03 -7.97
CA LEU A 226 23.98 7.01 -6.54
C LEU A 226 24.18 8.46 -6.02
N ILE A 227 23.47 8.81 -4.98
CA ILE A 227 23.57 10.09 -4.27
C ILE A 227 24.38 9.93 -2.99
N LYS A 228 24.07 8.91 -2.18
CA LYS A 228 24.74 8.61 -0.93
C LYS A 228 24.62 7.13 -0.63
N ALA A 229 25.62 6.57 0.02
CA ALA A 229 25.58 5.22 0.57
C ALA A 229 26.26 5.18 1.94
N GLY A 230 25.98 4.14 2.67
CA GLY A 230 26.57 3.87 3.98
C GLY A 230 26.24 2.48 4.49
N SER A 231 26.73 2.18 5.67
CA SER A 231 26.43 0.90 6.31
C SER A 231 26.36 1.04 7.84
N PHE A 232 25.69 0.07 8.45
CA PHE A 232 25.64 -0.16 9.90
C PHE A 232 26.13 -1.57 10.19
N LYS A 233 26.75 -1.76 11.33
CA LYS A 233 27.06 -3.10 11.86
C LYS A 233 26.20 -3.36 13.07
N CYS A 234 25.47 -4.44 13.09
CA CYS A 234 24.59 -4.79 14.21
C CYS A 234 24.38 -6.31 14.34
N ASN A 235 23.81 -6.71 15.45
CA ASN A 235 23.23 -8.03 15.61
C ASN A 235 21.73 -7.94 15.35
N LEU A 236 21.17 -8.91 14.63
CA LEU A 236 19.74 -9.05 14.42
C LEU A 236 19.26 -10.29 15.21
N PRO A 237 18.77 -10.11 16.44
CA PRO A 237 18.11 -11.19 17.18
C PRO A 237 16.79 -11.57 16.47
N ILE A 238 16.23 -12.71 16.85
CA ILE A 238 14.88 -13.09 16.39
C ILE A 238 13.86 -12.14 17.03
N GLY A 239 12.99 -11.53 16.22
CA GLY A 239 11.92 -10.62 16.67
C GLY A 239 11.66 -9.46 15.72
N SER A 240 10.84 -8.53 16.17
CA SER A 240 10.47 -7.29 15.46
C SER A 240 10.96 -6.04 16.20
N GLY A 241 10.94 -4.89 15.52
CA GLY A 241 11.37 -3.62 16.09
C GLY A 241 12.88 -3.55 16.41
N ILE A 242 13.70 -4.30 15.69
CA ILE A 242 15.16 -4.34 15.89
C ILE A 242 15.76 -3.07 15.28
N LYS A 243 16.11 -2.11 16.12
CA LYS A 243 16.72 -0.84 15.68
C LYS A 243 18.15 -1.04 15.19
N VAL A 244 18.48 -0.46 14.04
CA VAL A 244 19.78 -0.57 13.38
C VAL A 244 20.52 0.76 13.37
N GLY A 245 19.85 1.84 12.98
CA GLY A 245 20.45 3.18 12.90
C GLY A 245 19.53 4.18 12.21
N SER A 246 19.99 5.41 12.10
CA SER A 246 19.26 6.50 11.47
C SER A 246 20.05 7.07 10.29
N ILE A 247 19.33 7.43 9.23
CA ILE A 247 19.86 8.05 8.03
C ILE A 247 19.30 9.47 7.97
N GLU A 248 20.19 10.45 7.86
CA GLU A 248 19.83 11.84 7.59
C GLU A 248 20.59 12.32 6.35
N TYR A 249 19.87 13.01 5.44
CA TYR A 249 20.47 13.56 4.24
C TYR A 249 19.84 14.91 3.87
N PRO A 250 20.63 15.99 3.72
CA PRO A 250 20.15 17.30 3.28
C PRO A 250 19.72 17.25 1.82
N LEU A 251 18.65 17.96 1.48
CA LEU A 251 18.03 17.91 0.15
C LEU A 251 18.29 19.20 -0.66
N ASP A 252 19.10 20.11 -0.18
CA ASP A 252 19.39 21.44 -0.73
C ASP A 252 20.00 21.43 -2.14
N THR A 253 20.62 20.31 -2.51
CA THR A 253 21.22 20.15 -3.84
C THR A 253 20.20 19.87 -4.96
N PHE A 254 18.95 19.58 -4.62
CA PHE A 254 17.90 19.27 -5.59
C PHE A 254 17.14 20.53 -6.02
N SER A 255 17.48 21.09 -7.15
CA SER A 255 16.86 22.31 -7.72
C SER A 255 15.64 22.03 -8.61
N ALA A 256 15.36 20.78 -8.94
CA ALA A 256 14.24 20.34 -9.78
C ALA A 256 13.50 19.17 -9.12
N PRO A 257 12.22 18.93 -9.44
CA PRO A 257 11.50 17.77 -8.95
C PRO A 257 12.27 16.47 -9.23
N THR A 258 12.56 15.72 -8.18
CA THR A 258 13.40 14.52 -8.27
C THR A 258 12.79 13.39 -7.43
N GLN A 259 12.64 12.21 -8.05
CA GLN A 259 12.35 11.00 -7.30
C GLN A 259 13.66 10.41 -6.78
N LEU A 260 13.67 10.09 -5.49
CA LEU A 260 14.72 9.37 -4.80
C LEU A 260 14.20 8.00 -4.36
N THR A 261 15.11 7.03 -4.30
CA THR A 261 14.84 5.70 -3.73
C THR A 261 15.84 5.44 -2.61
N LEU A 262 15.35 5.21 -1.40
CA LEU A 262 16.14 4.63 -0.32
C LEU A 262 16.08 3.11 -0.47
N LYS A 263 17.25 2.47 -0.54
CA LYS A 263 17.41 1.02 -0.49
C LYS A 263 18.12 0.63 0.79
N VAL A 264 17.70 -0.45 1.43
CA VAL A 264 18.33 -1.01 2.62
C VAL A 264 18.38 -2.53 2.48
N GLY A 265 19.49 -3.15 2.83
CA GLY A 265 19.62 -4.61 2.74
C GLY A 265 20.77 -5.14 3.61
N ILE A 266 20.89 -6.45 3.64
CA ILE A 266 22.01 -7.15 4.26
C ILE A 266 23.06 -7.44 3.20
N GLU A 267 24.30 -7.01 3.45
CA GLU A 267 25.42 -7.20 2.53
C GLU A 267 25.59 -8.68 2.14
N ASN A 268 25.88 -8.92 0.86
CA ASN A 268 26.05 -10.26 0.30
C ASN A 268 24.83 -11.20 0.46
N SER A 269 23.63 -10.64 0.55
CA SER A 269 22.40 -11.42 0.63
C SER A 269 21.34 -10.89 -0.37
N LYS A 270 20.24 -11.64 -0.53
CA LYS A 270 19.06 -11.20 -1.28
C LYS A 270 18.08 -10.38 -0.42
N ILE A 271 18.37 -10.22 0.87
CA ILE A 271 17.50 -9.50 1.81
C ILE A 271 17.68 -8.00 1.55
N THR A 272 16.66 -7.38 0.97
CA THR A 272 16.65 -5.95 0.63
C THR A 272 15.23 -5.42 0.67
N ASN A 273 15.08 -4.11 0.85
CA ASN A 273 13.82 -3.38 0.70
C ASN A 273 14.08 -1.96 0.19
N LYS A 274 13.05 -1.31 -0.36
CA LYS A 274 13.20 0.03 -0.95
C LYS A 274 11.96 0.89 -0.76
N TRP A 275 12.15 2.20 -0.66
CA TRP A 275 11.09 3.20 -0.54
C TRP A 275 11.37 4.38 -1.46
N ASN A 276 10.35 4.78 -2.21
CA ASN A 276 10.40 5.94 -3.09
C ASN A 276 9.96 7.19 -2.34
N MET A 277 10.62 8.30 -2.59
CA MET A 277 10.30 9.62 -2.09
C MET A 277 10.48 10.66 -3.20
N TRP A 278 9.82 11.80 -3.02
CA TRP A 278 9.84 12.87 -4.02
C TRP A 278 10.27 14.16 -3.36
N VAL A 279 11.27 14.82 -3.97
CA VAL A 279 11.81 16.11 -3.52
C VAL A 279 11.40 17.17 -4.54
N TYR A 280 10.80 18.23 -4.06
CA TYR A 280 10.38 19.38 -4.87
C TYR A 280 11.13 20.63 -4.43
N PRO A 281 11.37 21.62 -5.35
CA PRO A 281 11.89 22.91 -4.96
C PRO A 281 10.93 23.60 -3.96
N ALA A 282 11.49 24.18 -2.89
CA ALA A 282 10.72 24.94 -1.91
C ALA A 282 10.20 26.25 -2.50
N GLU A 283 10.96 26.86 -3.40
CA GLU A 283 10.54 28.07 -4.12
C GLU A 283 9.53 27.73 -5.21
N LYS A 284 8.35 28.29 -5.08
CA LYS A 284 7.36 28.26 -6.17
C LYS A 284 7.78 29.31 -7.20
N LYS A 285 8.09 28.88 -8.43
CA LYS A 285 8.11 29.82 -9.56
C LYS A 285 6.78 30.55 -9.60
N THR A 286 6.80 31.86 -9.54
CA THR A 286 5.60 32.69 -9.68
C THR A 286 5.07 32.51 -11.10
N ILE A 287 4.17 31.53 -11.25
CA ILE A 287 3.37 31.44 -12.47
C ILE A 287 2.40 32.62 -12.39
N LYS A 288 2.28 33.40 -13.48
CA LYS A 288 1.18 34.38 -13.59
C LYS A 288 -0.09 33.68 -13.15
N LYS A 289 -0.70 34.15 -12.06
CA LYS A 289 -1.91 33.53 -11.53
C LYS A 289 -2.95 33.62 -12.62
N LYS A 290 -3.29 32.46 -13.22
CA LYS A 290 -4.49 32.38 -14.03
C LYS A 290 -5.70 32.60 -13.11
N PRO A 291 -6.73 33.30 -13.57
CA PRO A 291 -7.94 33.47 -12.78
C PRO A 291 -8.49 32.10 -12.36
N ILE A 292 -8.66 31.94 -11.06
CA ILE A 292 -9.34 30.76 -10.48
C ILE A 292 -10.70 31.26 -10.02
N THR A 293 -11.75 30.65 -10.53
CA THR A 293 -13.11 30.96 -10.10
C THR A 293 -13.81 29.74 -9.55
N TYR A 294 -14.70 29.95 -8.61
CA TYR A 294 -15.59 28.94 -8.05
C TYR A 294 -17.01 29.03 -8.64
N GLU A 295 -17.27 30.06 -9.45
CA GLU A 295 -18.53 30.27 -10.15
C GLU A 295 -18.25 30.76 -11.57
N LEU A 296 -19.12 30.38 -12.50
CA LEU A 296 -19.11 30.90 -13.86
C LEU A 296 -19.97 32.18 -13.87
N ASP A 297 -19.39 33.24 -13.35
CA ASP A 297 -20.00 34.56 -13.30
C ASP A 297 -19.65 35.40 -14.54
N ASP A 298 -20.22 36.60 -14.66
CA ASP A 298 -20.00 37.49 -15.78
C ASP A 298 -18.51 37.81 -15.97
N LYS A 299 -17.76 37.93 -14.88
CA LYS A 299 -16.32 38.15 -14.93
C LYS A 299 -15.56 37.00 -15.55
N ALA A 300 -15.91 35.76 -15.19
CA ALA A 300 -15.31 34.57 -15.78
C ALA A 300 -15.59 34.49 -17.28
N PHE A 301 -16.81 34.85 -17.70
CA PHE A 301 -17.18 34.91 -19.12
C PHE A 301 -16.49 36.07 -19.86
N GLU A 302 -16.30 37.22 -19.22
CA GLU A 302 -15.54 38.33 -19.82
C GLU A 302 -14.09 37.93 -20.07
N GLU A 303 -13.41 37.29 -19.10
CA GLU A 303 -12.06 36.78 -19.26
C GLU A 303 -11.94 35.76 -20.41
N LEU A 304 -12.89 34.80 -20.49
CA LEU A 304 -12.96 33.83 -21.58
C LEU A 304 -13.18 34.52 -22.93
N ASN A 305 -14.05 35.53 -23.03
CA ASN A 305 -14.32 36.30 -24.26
C ASN A 305 -13.10 37.12 -24.71
N GLN A 306 -12.22 37.49 -23.78
CA GLN A 306 -10.93 38.15 -24.07
C GLN A 306 -9.84 37.16 -24.50
N GLY A 307 -10.14 35.86 -24.58
CA GLY A 307 -9.21 34.82 -24.97
C GLY A 307 -8.31 34.33 -23.82
N GLU A 308 -8.62 34.71 -22.56
CA GLU A 308 -7.91 34.23 -21.38
C GLU A 308 -8.39 32.83 -20.98
N ASN A 309 -7.51 32.08 -20.28
CA ASN A 309 -7.86 30.79 -19.72
C ASN A 309 -8.34 30.96 -18.28
N VAL A 310 -9.56 30.55 -17.98
CA VAL A 310 -10.13 30.53 -16.65
C VAL A 310 -10.11 29.11 -16.08
N LEU A 311 -9.60 28.91 -14.87
CA LEU A 311 -9.72 27.65 -14.12
C LEU A 311 -10.95 27.70 -13.24
N PHE A 312 -11.96 26.95 -13.65
CA PHE A 312 -13.20 26.79 -12.87
C PHE A 312 -13.09 25.56 -11.96
N LEU A 313 -13.22 25.76 -10.64
CA LEU A 313 -13.27 24.71 -9.65
C LEU A 313 -14.72 24.30 -9.42
N SER A 314 -15.15 23.26 -10.08
CA SER A 314 -16.56 22.84 -10.21
C SER A 314 -17.05 21.93 -9.06
N TYR A 315 -16.27 21.69 -8.01
CA TYR A 315 -16.66 20.82 -6.91
C TYR A 315 -18.00 21.27 -6.29
N GLY A 316 -18.96 20.33 -6.20
CA GLY A 316 -20.32 20.62 -5.69
C GLY A 316 -21.21 21.45 -6.63
N LYS A 317 -20.73 21.79 -7.85
CA LYS A 317 -21.48 22.60 -8.84
C LYS A 317 -21.96 21.77 -10.03
N VAL A 318 -21.53 20.53 -10.14
CA VAL A 318 -21.95 19.62 -11.22
C VAL A 318 -23.12 18.78 -10.73
N ALA A 319 -24.17 18.68 -11.54
CA ALA A 319 -25.35 17.90 -11.20
C ALA A 319 -25.02 16.43 -10.96
N PRO A 320 -25.66 15.75 -9.99
CA PRO A 320 -25.34 14.37 -9.61
C PRO A 320 -25.38 13.40 -10.81
N GLU A 321 -26.35 13.54 -11.69
CA GLU A 321 -26.50 12.72 -12.90
C GLU A 321 -25.36 12.90 -13.92
N LYS A 322 -24.54 13.94 -13.75
CA LYS A 322 -23.34 14.22 -14.54
C LYS A 322 -22.05 13.94 -13.75
N GLY A 323 -22.14 13.17 -12.69
CA GLY A 323 -21.00 12.78 -11.87
C GLY A 323 -20.57 13.80 -10.81
N GLY A 324 -21.43 14.80 -10.50
CA GLY A 324 -21.09 15.89 -9.57
C GLY A 324 -20.98 15.52 -8.11
N SER A 325 -21.47 14.35 -7.70
CA SER A 325 -21.49 13.90 -6.30
C SER A 325 -20.50 12.76 -6.01
N ILE A 326 -19.53 12.52 -6.88
CA ILE A 326 -18.58 11.44 -6.68
C ILE A 326 -17.64 11.79 -5.53
N VAL A 327 -17.65 10.98 -4.47
CA VAL A 327 -16.67 11.07 -3.40
C VAL A 327 -15.35 10.51 -3.89
N VAL A 328 -14.32 11.36 -3.94
CA VAL A 328 -12.98 10.93 -4.34
C VAL A 328 -12.27 10.38 -3.11
N ALA A 329 -12.45 9.10 -2.86
CA ALA A 329 -11.76 8.37 -1.81
C ALA A 329 -11.43 6.96 -2.30
N PHE A 330 -10.36 6.37 -1.77
CA PHE A 330 -10.03 4.98 -2.02
C PHE A 330 -10.52 4.12 -0.86
N THR A 331 -11.24 3.05 -1.18
CA THR A 331 -11.71 2.07 -0.18
C THR A 331 -11.50 0.67 -0.73
N PRO A 332 -11.01 -0.25 0.12
CA PRO A 332 -10.73 -1.63 -0.28
C PRO A 332 -11.94 -2.54 -0.26
N VAL A 333 -13.16 -2.02 -0.02
CA VAL A 333 -14.34 -2.87 0.09
C VAL A 333 -14.67 -3.50 -1.27
N PHE A 334 -14.54 -4.79 -1.34
CA PHE A 334 -14.56 -5.58 -2.58
C PHE A 334 -15.86 -6.38 -2.78
N TRP A 335 -16.63 -6.64 -1.73
CA TRP A 335 -17.78 -7.54 -1.79
C TRP A 335 -19.13 -6.84 -1.71
N ASN A 336 -19.14 -5.58 -1.38
CA ASN A 336 -20.39 -4.81 -1.31
C ASN A 336 -20.17 -3.35 -1.66
N THR A 337 -20.51 -2.96 -2.88
CA THR A 337 -20.38 -1.59 -3.36
C THR A 337 -21.32 -0.62 -2.66
N SER A 338 -22.42 -1.10 -2.05
CA SER A 338 -23.34 -0.23 -1.30
C SER A 338 -22.75 0.33 -0.01
N TRP A 339 -21.63 -0.21 0.47
CA TRP A 339 -20.94 0.33 1.64
C TRP A 339 -20.08 1.55 1.31
N ASN A 340 -19.94 1.88 0.04
CA ASN A 340 -19.12 2.98 -0.47
C ASN A 340 -19.96 4.19 -0.95
N THR A 341 -21.27 4.10 -0.85
CA THR A 341 -22.20 5.16 -1.25
C THR A 341 -22.70 5.99 -0.07
#